data_6e1d2c87c23155c5be1150b50d7296cc
#
_entry.id   6e1d2c87c23155c5be1150b50d7296cc
#
_cell.length_a   1.000
_cell.length_b   1.000
_cell.length_c   1.000
_cell.angle_alpha   90.00
_cell.angle_beta   90.00
_cell.angle_gamma   90.00
#
_symmetry.space_group_name_H-M   'P 1'
#
loop_
_entity.id
_entity.type
_entity.pdbx_description
1 polymer ?
#
loop_
_entity_poly.entity_id
_entity_poly.type
_entity_poly.pdbx_seq_one_letter_code
_entity_poly.pdbx_strand_id
1 'polypeptide(L)'
;MSKPIHESLADYIYDIHPLTREEFKVFMEEKPFRAINVTIPYKKDVIPYLDSMDDNAKAIGAVNTIVNNDGKLRGYNTDFSGFEYMVLRHGITLTDKKVIVLGNGGAAQAIKAVVRKHNAKTMIVVDVIDDGEAISYDECFAHHTDAEVIINTSPVGMFPKVDASPVDLTKFPKCEAVLDVVYNPLTTKFVAQ
;
A
#
# COMPACT_ATOMS: atom_id res chain seq x y z
N MET A 1 14.43 -7.21 2.97
CA MET A 1 14.69 -6.34 1.80
C MET A 1 14.78 -4.86 2.13
N SER A 2 14.05 -4.34 3.11
CA SER A 2 14.10 -2.91 3.48
C SER A 2 15.47 -2.45 3.97
N LYS A 3 16.17 -3.25 4.79
CA LYS A 3 17.46 -2.88 5.40
C LYS A 3 18.50 -2.36 4.39
N PRO A 4 18.87 -3.05 3.30
CA PRO A 4 19.85 -2.54 2.35
C PRO A 4 19.43 -1.23 1.69
N ILE A 5 18.14 -1.04 1.45
CA ILE A 5 17.60 0.19 0.84
C ILE A 5 17.78 1.36 1.83
N HIS A 6 17.36 1.19 3.07
CA HIS A 6 17.48 2.23 4.10
C HIS A 6 18.92 2.62 4.35
N GLU A 7 19.81 1.64 4.51
CA GLU A 7 21.24 1.89 4.77
C GLU A 7 21.99 2.49 3.56
N SER A 8 21.47 2.33 2.34
CA SER A 8 22.00 2.98 1.15
C SER A 8 21.55 4.44 0.98
N LEU A 9 20.44 4.83 1.59
CA LEU A 9 19.86 6.17 1.46
C LEU A 9 20.35 7.15 2.54
N ALA A 10 20.76 6.65 3.70
CA ALA A 10 21.14 7.49 4.81
C ALA A 10 22.10 6.75 5.76
N ASP A 11 22.99 7.53 6.42
CA ASP A 11 23.97 7.00 7.38
C ASP A 11 23.32 6.76 8.74
N TYR A 12 22.56 5.65 8.84
CA TYR A 12 22.02 5.14 10.10
C TYR A 12 21.96 3.61 10.09
N ILE A 13 22.01 3.03 11.27
CA ILE A 13 21.82 1.58 11.45
C ILE A 13 20.32 1.27 11.35
N TYR A 14 19.97 0.35 10.45
CA TYR A 14 18.60 -0.11 10.29
C TYR A 14 18.50 -1.59 10.68
N ASP A 15 17.90 -1.87 11.82
CA ASP A 15 17.70 -3.23 12.29
C ASP A 15 16.28 -3.72 12.07
N ILE A 16 16.16 -5.01 11.70
CA ILE A 16 14.87 -5.70 11.61
C ILE A 16 14.57 -6.30 12.98
N HIS A 17 13.46 -5.90 13.55
CA HIS A 17 13.07 -6.27 14.91
C HIS A 17 11.69 -6.95 14.92
N PRO A 18 11.61 -8.28 14.68
CA PRO A 18 10.37 -9.01 14.76
C PRO A 18 9.89 -9.09 16.22
N LEU A 19 8.61 -8.82 16.45
CA LEU A 19 8.00 -8.80 17.77
C LEU A 19 6.76 -9.69 17.81
N THR A 20 6.58 -10.43 18.89
CA THR A 20 5.30 -11.02 19.25
C THR A 20 4.31 -9.94 19.72
N ARG A 21 3.04 -10.29 19.91
CA ARG A 21 2.03 -9.31 20.40
C ARG A 21 2.32 -8.81 21.81
N GLU A 22 2.88 -9.66 22.65
CA GLU A 22 3.26 -9.34 24.03
C GLU A 22 4.47 -8.39 24.05
N GLU A 23 5.51 -8.71 23.28
CA GLU A 23 6.72 -7.89 23.14
C GLU A 23 6.42 -6.53 22.50
N PHE A 24 5.50 -6.49 21.53
CA PHE A 24 5.09 -5.26 20.86
C PHE A 24 4.56 -4.22 21.86
N LYS A 25 3.73 -4.62 22.82
CA LYS A 25 3.19 -3.70 23.83
C LYS A 25 4.30 -3.06 24.66
N VAL A 26 5.20 -3.90 25.21
CA VAL A 26 6.35 -3.44 26.00
C VAL A 26 7.24 -2.50 25.18
N PHE A 27 7.56 -2.89 23.95
CA PHE A 27 8.38 -2.10 23.04
C PHE A 27 7.80 -0.71 22.76
N MET A 28 6.48 -0.61 22.55
CA MET A 28 5.80 0.67 22.34
C MET A 28 5.69 1.53 23.60
N GLU A 29 5.61 0.93 24.77
CA GLU A 29 5.61 1.63 26.06
C GLU A 29 7.01 2.17 26.42
N GLU A 30 8.05 1.37 26.22
CA GLU A 30 9.44 1.72 26.51
C GLU A 30 10.05 2.69 25.46
N LYS A 31 9.56 2.65 24.20
CA LYS A 31 10.00 3.51 23.08
C LYS A 31 11.51 3.48 22.83
N PRO A 32 12.19 2.32 22.77
CA PRO A 32 13.67 2.22 22.67
C PRO A 32 14.19 2.50 21.26
N PHE A 33 13.61 3.48 20.55
CA PHE A 33 13.91 3.80 19.18
C PHE A 33 13.84 5.31 18.91
N ARG A 34 14.61 5.77 17.92
CA ARG A 34 14.49 7.12 17.35
C ARG A 34 13.44 7.20 16.26
N ALA A 35 13.38 6.16 15.42
CA ALA A 35 12.34 6.00 14.41
C ALA A 35 12.16 4.50 14.10
N ILE A 36 10.97 4.12 13.67
CA ILE A 36 10.67 2.75 13.23
C ILE A 36 9.79 2.76 11.99
N ASN A 37 10.00 1.75 11.13
CA ASN A 37 9.00 1.37 10.14
C ASN A 37 8.13 0.24 10.69
N VAL A 38 6.83 0.40 10.54
CA VAL A 38 5.82 -0.54 11.02
C VAL A 38 5.23 -1.29 9.84
N THR A 39 5.18 -2.62 9.94
CA THR A 39 4.59 -3.47 8.92
C THR A 39 3.46 -4.32 9.49
N ILE A 40 2.93 -5.23 8.70
CA ILE A 40 1.90 -6.19 9.11
C ILE A 40 2.41 -7.01 10.32
N PRO A 41 1.58 -7.23 11.36
CA PRO A 41 0.16 -6.83 11.47
C PRO A 41 -0.08 -5.49 12.18
N TYR A 42 0.95 -4.74 12.55
CA TYR A 42 0.90 -3.68 13.58
C TYR A 42 0.56 -2.27 13.07
N LYS A 43 0.34 -2.05 11.76
CA LYS A 43 0.09 -0.71 11.19
C LYS A 43 -1.10 0.04 11.82
N LYS A 44 -2.09 -0.66 12.36
CA LYS A 44 -3.22 -0.08 13.11
C LYS A 44 -3.00 -0.13 14.61
N ASP A 45 -2.34 -1.18 15.10
CA ASP A 45 -2.14 -1.42 16.53
C ASP A 45 -1.22 -0.38 17.19
N VAL A 46 -0.37 0.31 16.41
CA VAL A 46 0.50 1.39 16.91
C VAL A 46 -0.24 2.68 17.21
N ILE A 47 -1.42 2.92 16.61
CA ILE A 47 -2.13 4.21 16.69
C ILE A 47 -2.40 4.66 18.13
N PRO A 48 -2.86 3.78 19.06
CA PRO A 48 -3.11 4.18 20.44
C PRO A 48 -1.88 4.68 21.22
N TYR A 49 -0.66 4.39 20.74
CA TYR A 49 0.59 4.79 21.39
C TYR A 49 1.12 6.13 20.89
N LEU A 50 0.50 6.73 19.86
CA LEU A 50 1.00 7.94 19.19
C LEU A 50 0.46 9.21 19.87
N ASP A 51 1.33 10.19 20.03
CA ASP A 51 0.92 11.56 20.47
C ASP A 51 0.27 12.34 19.30
N SER A 52 0.67 12.06 18.06
CA SER A 52 0.11 12.70 16.86
C SER A 52 0.32 11.85 15.60
N MET A 53 -0.47 12.13 14.57
CA MET A 53 -0.32 11.56 13.23
C MET A 53 -0.35 12.68 12.19
N ASP A 54 0.28 12.46 11.03
CA ASP A 54 0.07 13.31 9.87
C ASP A 54 -1.33 13.11 9.28
N ASP A 55 -1.77 14.02 8.41
CA ASP A 55 -3.13 14.02 7.90
C ASP A 55 -3.42 12.81 6.99
N ASN A 56 -2.41 12.33 6.26
CA ASN A 56 -2.54 11.12 5.44
C ASN A 56 -2.72 9.88 6.30
N ALA A 57 -1.89 9.71 7.34
CA ALA A 57 -2.02 8.58 8.27
C ALA A 57 -3.37 8.58 8.99
N LYS A 58 -3.88 9.77 9.37
CA LYS A 58 -5.22 9.92 9.96
C LYS A 58 -6.32 9.50 8.98
N ALA A 59 -6.27 9.99 7.74
CA ALA A 59 -7.27 9.68 6.73
C ALA A 59 -7.30 8.19 6.35
N ILE A 60 -6.12 7.53 6.37
CA ILE A 60 -5.97 6.11 6.05
C ILE A 60 -6.34 5.22 7.25
N GLY A 61 -6.17 5.72 8.49
CA GLY A 61 -6.31 4.93 9.70
C GLY A 61 -5.24 3.85 9.86
N ALA A 62 -4.03 4.10 9.33
CA ALA A 62 -2.89 3.19 9.44
C ALA A 62 -1.57 3.96 9.39
N VAL A 63 -0.58 3.50 10.15
CA VAL A 63 0.75 4.09 10.26
C VAL A 63 1.79 3.06 9.86
N ASN A 64 2.74 3.46 8.99
CA ASN A 64 3.86 2.61 8.60
C ASN A 64 5.23 3.19 9.02
N THR A 65 5.27 4.40 9.56
CA THR A 65 6.49 5.07 10.04
C THR A 65 6.19 5.87 11.28
N ILE A 66 7.01 5.72 12.32
CA ILE A 66 6.91 6.47 13.58
C ILE A 66 8.26 7.13 13.85
N VAL A 67 8.21 8.41 14.20
CA VAL A 67 9.37 9.19 14.67
C VAL A 67 9.18 9.48 16.14
N ASN A 68 10.22 9.21 16.94
CA ASN A 68 10.29 9.52 18.36
C ASN A 68 11.11 10.80 18.56
N ASN A 69 10.45 11.86 18.97
CA ASN A 69 11.08 13.13 19.34
C ASN A 69 11.00 13.28 20.87
N ASP A 70 12.04 12.85 21.56
CA ASP A 70 12.15 12.95 23.04
C ASP A 70 10.92 12.37 23.76
N GLY A 71 10.52 11.16 23.38
CA GLY A 71 9.39 10.45 23.95
C GLY A 71 8.03 10.80 23.33
N LYS A 72 7.95 11.81 22.45
CA LYS A 72 6.75 12.15 21.69
C LYS A 72 6.73 11.40 20.36
N LEU A 73 5.76 10.52 20.19
CA LEU A 73 5.61 9.68 19.01
C LEU A 73 4.71 10.34 17.97
N ARG A 74 5.26 10.53 16.75
CA ARG A 74 4.48 11.00 15.61
C ARG A 74 4.45 9.96 14.51
N GLY A 75 3.23 9.57 14.08
CA GLY A 75 3.00 8.58 13.05
C GLY A 75 2.79 9.18 11.67
N TYR A 76 3.26 8.45 10.65
CA TYR A 76 3.16 8.79 9.23
C TYR A 76 2.71 7.57 8.42
N ASN A 77 2.14 7.84 7.24
CA ASN A 77 1.93 6.80 6.23
C ASN A 77 2.65 7.19 4.94
N THR A 78 3.84 6.64 4.74
CA THR A 78 4.68 6.91 3.58
C THR A 78 4.26 6.15 2.33
N ASP A 79 3.42 5.09 2.45
CA ASP A 79 2.86 4.36 1.31
C ASP A 79 1.97 5.30 0.48
N PHE A 80 1.21 6.18 1.13
CA PHE A 80 0.41 7.21 0.47
C PHE A 80 1.27 8.13 -0.40
N SER A 81 2.26 8.78 0.21
CA SER A 81 3.12 9.74 -0.49
C SER A 81 3.96 9.06 -1.59
N GLY A 82 4.42 7.83 -1.35
CA GLY A 82 5.17 7.05 -2.33
C GLY A 82 4.34 6.70 -3.55
N PHE A 83 3.11 6.23 -3.35
CA PHE A 83 2.22 5.91 -4.45
C PHE A 83 1.75 7.16 -5.20
N GLU A 84 1.41 8.23 -4.49
CA GLU A 84 1.06 9.51 -5.12
C GLU A 84 2.20 10.05 -5.97
N TYR A 85 3.44 10.00 -5.47
CA TYR A 85 4.62 10.38 -6.23
C TYR A 85 4.79 9.55 -7.50
N MET A 86 4.57 8.23 -7.44
CA MET A 86 4.64 7.34 -8.61
C MET A 86 3.60 7.75 -9.67
N VAL A 87 2.35 7.98 -9.27
CA VAL A 87 1.27 8.45 -10.17
C VAL A 87 1.66 9.74 -10.86
N LEU A 88 2.09 10.75 -10.09
CA LEU A 88 2.47 12.07 -10.61
C LEU A 88 3.71 12.01 -11.52
N ARG A 89 4.74 11.28 -11.11
CA ARG A 89 5.99 11.15 -11.86
C ARG A 89 5.80 10.53 -13.24
N HIS A 90 4.87 9.59 -13.36
CA HIS A 90 4.57 8.92 -14.64
C HIS A 90 3.45 9.59 -15.42
N GLY A 91 2.94 10.74 -14.96
CA GLY A 91 1.87 11.48 -15.64
C GLY A 91 0.55 10.71 -15.73
N ILE A 92 0.31 9.78 -14.78
CA ILE A 92 -0.91 8.99 -14.78
C ILE A 92 -2.06 9.83 -14.23
N THR A 93 -3.14 9.94 -14.99
CA THR A 93 -4.34 10.67 -14.59
C THR A 93 -5.34 9.70 -13.94
N LEU A 94 -5.71 9.97 -12.70
CA LEU A 94 -6.78 9.23 -11.99
C LEU A 94 -8.11 10.00 -12.00
N THR A 95 -8.07 11.32 -12.21
CA THR A 95 -9.25 12.20 -12.22
C THR A 95 -10.23 11.78 -13.31
N ASP A 96 -11.50 11.62 -12.92
CA ASP A 96 -12.61 11.20 -13.78
C ASP A 96 -12.47 9.78 -14.38
N LYS A 97 -11.47 9.01 -13.95
CA LYS A 97 -11.23 7.63 -14.41
C LYS A 97 -11.99 6.59 -13.60
N LYS A 98 -12.33 5.48 -14.26
CA LYS A 98 -12.76 4.24 -13.61
C LYS A 98 -11.53 3.44 -13.24
N VAL A 99 -11.29 3.30 -11.94
CA VAL A 99 -10.09 2.68 -11.36
C VAL A 99 -10.46 1.35 -10.71
N ILE A 100 -9.72 0.30 -11.01
CA ILE A 100 -9.78 -0.98 -10.27
C ILE A 100 -8.57 -1.07 -9.35
N VAL A 101 -8.82 -1.42 -8.08
CA VAL A 101 -7.79 -1.75 -7.09
C VAL A 101 -7.89 -3.24 -6.78
N LEU A 102 -6.89 -4.01 -7.14
CA LEU A 102 -6.80 -5.45 -6.92
C LEU A 102 -6.15 -5.73 -5.58
N GLY A 103 -6.89 -6.34 -4.66
CA GLY A 103 -6.53 -6.57 -3.27
C GLY A 103 -7.09 -5.50 -2.32
N ASN A 104 -7.52 -5.92 -1.10
CA ASN A 104 -8.05 -5.01 -0.05
C ASN A 104 -7.23 -5.08 1.26
N GLY A 105 -5.97 -5.48 1.17
CA GLY A 105 -5.05 -5.58 2.31
C GLY A 105 -4.51 -4.22 2.79
N GLY A 106 -3.46 -4.28 3.64
CA GLY A 106 -2.88 -3.08 4.27
C GLY A 106 -2.30 -2.05 3.29
N ALA A 107 -1.75 -2.48 2.14
CA ALA A 107 -1.26 -1.57 1.11
C ALA A 107 -2.42 -0.86 0.39
N ALA A 108 -3.52 -1.56 0.14
CA ALA A 108 -4.69 -1.02 -0.55
C ALA A 108 -5.26 0.23 0.11
N GLN A 109 -5.20 0.35 1.44
CA GLN A 109 -5.78 1.48 2.17
C GLN A 109 -5.13 2.82 1.76
N ALA A 110 -3.80 2.85 1.64
CA ALA A 110 -3.08 4.04 1.19
C ALA A 110 -3.40 4.37 -0.28
N ILE A 111 -3.44 3.35 -1.14
CA ILE A 111 -3.73 3.51 -2.57
C ILE A 111 -5.17 4.01 -2.78
N LYS A 112 -6.16 3.42 -2.09
CA LYS A 112 -7.55 3.88 -2.12
C LYS A 112 -7.66 5.35 -1.70
N ALA A 113 -6.90 5.77 -0.69
CA ALA A 113 -6.88 7.18 -0.26
C ALA A 113 -6.32 8.10 -1.35
N VAL A 114 -5.26 7.71 -2.06
CA VAL A 114 -4.73 8.47 -3.22
C VAL A 114 -5.76 8.53 -4.34
N VAL A 115 -6.37 7.41 -4.72
CA VAL A 115 -7.39 7.34 -5.76
C VAL A 115 -8.56 8.29 -5.46
N ARG A 116 -9.03 8.31 -4.20
CA ARG A 116 -10.08 9.24 -3.75
C ARG A 116 -9.62 10.70 -3.82
N LYS A 117 -8.40 11.01 -3.33
CA LYS A 117 -7.83 12.37 -3.35
C LYS A 117 -7.74 12.94 -4.77
N HIS A 118 -7.43 12.10 -5.74
CA HIS A 118 -7.34 12.48 -7.15
C HIS A 118 -8.68 12.44 -7.90
N ASN A 119 -9.81 12.36 -7.19
CA ASN A 119 -11.16 12.44 -7.75
C ASN A 119 -11.43 11.45 -8.87
N ALA A 120 -11.03 10.19 -8.69
CA ALA A 120 -11.44 9.14 -9.61
C ALA A 120 -12.98 9.07 -9.69
N LYS A 121 -13.53 8.91 -10.90
CA LYS A 121 -14.97 8.85 -11.11
C LYS A 121 -15.61 7.65 -10.39
N THR A 122 -14.93 6.52 -10.44
CA THR A 122 -15.37 5.29 -9.80
C THR A 122 -14.15 4.51 -9.36
N MET A 123 -14.18 3.98 -8.14
CA MET A 123 -13.17 3.07 -7.63
C MET A 123 -13.84 1.73 -7.29
N ILE A 124 -13.38 0.66 -7.91
CA ILE A 124 -13.83 -0.72 -7.68
C ILE A 124 -12.69 -1.45 -6.97
N VAL A 125 -12.98 -2.03 -5.82
CA VAL A 125 -12.04 -2.88 -5.09
C VAL A 125 -12.37 -4.33 -5.40
N VAL A 126 -11.36 -5.11 -5.76
CA VAL A 126 -11.51 -6.54 -6.12
C VAL A 126 -10.63 -7.37 -5.22
N ASP A 127 -11.18 -8.34 -4.52
CA ASP A 127 -10.40 -9.27 -3.69
C ASP A 127 -10.99 -10.69 -3.78
N VAL A 128 -10.23 -11.67 -3.31
CA VAL A 128 -10.66 -13.06 -3.12
C VAL A 128 -11.42 -13.25 -1.79
N ILE A 129 -11.32 -12.26 -0.90
CA ILE A 129 -11.96 -12.24 0.41
C ILE A 129 -13.15 -11.30 0.33
N ASP A 130 -14.34 -11.81 0.63
CA ASP A 130 -15.55 -10.99 0.80
C ASP A 130 -15.50 -10.34 2.20
N ASP A 131 -15.26 -9.03 2.21
CA ASP A 131 -15.25 -8.21 3.41
C ASP A 131 -16.35 -7.14 3.40
N GLY A 132 -17.27 -7.22 2.42
CA GLY A 132 -18.37 -6.28 2.22
C GLY A 132 -17.98 -4.98 1.52
N GLU A 133 -16.69 -4.74 1.22
CA GLU A 133 -16.19 -3.61 0.42
C GLU A 133 -15.74 -4.07 -0.97
N ALA A 134 -15.07 -5.22 -1.04
CA ALA A 134 -14.53 -5.77 -2.27
C ALA A 134 -15.55 -6.62 -3.00
N ILE A 135 -15.53 -6.58 -4.33
CA ILE A 135 -16.26 -7.51 -5.20
C ILE A 135 -15.36 -8.67 -5.62
N SER A 136 -15.95 -9.76 -6.09
CA SER A 136 -15.20 -10.90 -6.62
C SER A 136 -14.57 -10.59 -7.99
N TYR A 137 -13.58 -11.41 -8.38
CA TYR A 137 -12.99 -11.32 -9.73
C TYR A 137 -14.02 -11.66 -10.83
N ASP A 138 -14.94 -12.60 -10.58
CA ASP A 138 -15.99 -12.94 -11.54
C ASP A 138 -16.95 -11.76 -11.78
N GLU A 139 -17.34 -11.06 -10.73
CA GLU A 139 -18.14 -9.85 -10.83
C GLU A 139 -17.40 -8.72 -11.53
N CYS A 140 -16.11 -8.55 -11.23
CA CYS A 140 -15.25 -7.59 -11.92
C CYS A 140 -15.21 -7.85 -13.42
N PHE A 141 -14.99 -9.08 -13.86
CA PHE A 141 -14.98 -9.45 -15.28
C PHE A 141 -16.35 -9.35 -15.94
N ALA A 142 -17.44 -9.56 -15.21
CA ALA A 142 -18.79 -9.44 -15.75
C ALA A 142 -19.21 -7.97 -16.00
N HIS A 143 -18.76 -7.02 -15.14
CA HIS A 143 -19.37 -5.69 -15.10
C HIS A 143 -18.37 -4.53 -15.15
N HIS A 144 -17.05 -4.77 -15.08
CA HIS A 144 -16.07 -3.71 -14.91
C HIS A 144 -14.87 -3.80 -15.88
N THR A 145 -15.00 -4.49 -17.00
CA THR A 145 -13.94 -4.59 -18.03
C THR A 145 -13.70 -3.28 -18.79
N ASP A 146 -14.52 -2.27 -18.56
CA ASP A 146 -14.35 -0.91 -19.08
C ASP A 146 -13.47 -0.01 -18.22
N ALA A 147 -12.77 -0.56 -17.23
CA ALA A 147 -11.84 0.19 -16.39
C ALA A 147 -10.67 0.77 -17.20
N GLU A 148 -10.26 1.99 -16.83
CA GLU A 148 -9.21 2.74 -17.50
C GLU A 148 -7.87 2.67 -16.78
N VAL A 149 -7.88 2.45 -15.45
CA VAL A 149 -6.66 2.28 -14.64
C VAL A 149 -6.83 1.05 -13.75
N ILE A 150 -5.81 0.19 -13.70
CA ILE A 150 -5.81 -1.00 -12.86
C ILE A 150 -4.57 -1.00 -11.97
N ILE A 151 -4.78 -1.13 -10.66
CA ILE A 151 -3.72 -1.03 -9.65
C ILE A 151 -3.66 -2.36 -8.87
N ASN A 152 -2.52 -3.05 -8.96
CA ASN A 152 -2.30 -4.25 -8.15
C ASN A 152 -1.74 -3.86 -6.78
N THR A 153 -2.47 -4.21 -5.73
CA THR A 153 -2.06 -4.10 -4.32
C THR A 153 -1.99 -5.46 -3.63
N SER A 154 -2.27 -6.53 -4.38
CA SER A 154 -2.19 -7.91 -3.91
C SER A 154 -0.74 -8.43 -3.98
N PRO A 155 -0.40 -9.55 -3.31
CA PRO A 155 0.91 -10.15 -3.41
C PRO A 155 1.11 -10.99 -4.69
N VAL A 156 0.16 -11.00 -5.62
CA VAL A 156 0.25 -11.79 -6.87
C VAL A 156 1.35 -11.22 -7.75
N GLY A 157 2.26 -12.08 -8.22
CA GLY A 157 3.43 -11.68 -9.00
C GLY A 157 4.68 -11.32 -8.17
N MET A 158 4.57 -11.32 -6.83
CA MET A 158 5.70 -11.08 -5.93
C MET A 158 6.56 -12.35 -5.77
N PHE A 159 7.88 -12.15 -5.65
CA PHE A 159 8.80 -13.24 -5.32
C PHE A 159 8.34 -14.01 -4.05
N PRO A 160 8.41 -15.37 -4.03
CA PRO A 160 9.01 -16.24 -5.05
C PRO A 160 8.07 -16.64 -6.21
N LYS A 161 6.79 -16.27 -6.20
CA LYS A 161 5.78 -16.69 -7.20
C LYS A 161 5.62 -15.63 -8.31
N VAL A 162 6.71 -15.38 -9.04
CA VAL A 162 6.80 -14.28 -10.02
C VAL A 162 6.02 -14.51 -11.32
N ASP A 163 5.66 -15.77 -11.63
CA ASP A 163 5.01 -16.14 -12.90
C ASP A 163 3.48 -15.95 -12.91
N ALA A 164 2.96 -15.23 -11.93
CA ALA A 164 1.52 -14.95 -11.82
C ALA A 164 1.20 -13.49 -12.17
N SER A 165 0.02 -13.28 -12.75
CA SER A 165 -0.60 -11.96 -12.90
C SER A 165 -1.97 -11.97 -12.23
N PRO A 166 -2.38 -10.90 -11.54
CA PRO A 166 -3.68 -10.85 -10.87
C PRO A 166 -4.86 -10.85 -11.84
N VAL A 167 -4.66 -10.29 -13.04
CA VAL A 167 -5.67 -10.28 -14.11
C VAL A 167 -5.00 -10.42 -15.47
N ASP A 168 -5.80 -10.80 -16.47
CA ASP A 168 -5.46 -10.76 -17.89
C ASP A 168 -5.91 -9.42 -18.47
N LEU A 169 -4.95 -8.54 -18.85
CA LEU A 169 -5.23 -7.19 -19.32
C LEU A 169 -5.95 -7.16 -20.69
N THR A 170 -5.89 -8.25 -21.46
CA THR A 170 -6.63 -8.34 -22.72
C THR A 170 -8.15 -8.24 -22.53
N LYS A 171 -8.64 -8.49 -21.31
CA LYS A 171 -10.05 -8.35 -20.96
C LYS A 171 -10.47 -6.91 -20.66
N PHE A 172 -9.53 -5.95 -20.63
CA PHE A 172 -9.79 -4.55 -20.29
C PHE A 172 -9.43 -3.62 -21.46
N PRO A 173 -10.26 -3.56 -22.51
CA PRO A 173 -9.93 -2.87 -23.76
C PRO A 173 -9.80 -1.34 -23.63
N LYS A 174 -10.23 -0.75 -22.51
CA LYS A 174 -10.09 0.68 -22.22
C LYS A 174 -8.97 0.98 -21.22
N CYS A 175 -8.19 -0.02 -20.81
CA CYS A 175 -7.11 0.19 -19.86
C CYS A 175 -6.00 1.05 -20.49
N GLU A 176 -5.74 2.20 -19.89
CA GLU A 176 -4.72 3.16 -20.32
C GLU A 176 -3.45 3.08 -19.47
N ALA A 177 -3.59 2.63 -18.20
CA ALA A 177 -2.48 2.52 -17.28
C ALA A 177 -2.64 1.37 -16.30
N VAL A 178 -1.52 0.72 -16.01
CA VAL A 178 -1.41 -0.28 -14.93
C VAL A 178 -0.32 0.14 -13.95
N LEU A 179 -0.59 -0.07 -12.66
CA LEU A 179 0.35 0.19 -11.60
C LEU A 179 0.45 -1.04 -10.71
N ASP A 180 1.66 -1.32 -10.23
CA ASP A 180 1.90 -2.45 -9.34
C ASP A 180 2.69 -1.98 -8.11
N VAL A 181 2.23 -2.31 -6.91
CA VAL A 181 2.99 -2.03 -5.68
C VAL A 181 4.01 -3.12 -5.36
N VAL A 182 4.00 -4.20 -6.11
CA VAL A 182 5.05 -5.22 -6.05
C VAL A 182 6.31 -4.65 -6.69
N TYR A 183 7.41 -4.64 -5.94
CA TYR A 183 8.71 -4.12 -6.39
C TYR A 183 9.80 -5.21 -6.51
N ASN A 184 9.46 -6.44 -6.21
CA ASN A 184 10.34 -7.60 -6.41
C ASN A 184 9.55 -8.76 -7.03
N PRO A 185 9.72 -9.01 -8.34
CA PRO A 185 10.67 -8.41 -9.28
C PRO A 185 10.36 -6.94 -9.62
N LEU A 186 11.31 -6.24 -10.25
CA LEU A 186 11.12 -4.84 -10.70
C LEU A 186 10.06 -4.72 -11.81
N THR A 187 9.93 -5.74 -12.64
CA THR A 187 8.88 -5.84 -13.66
C THR A 187 8.12 -7.12 -13.39
N THR A 188 6.89 -6.98 -12.90
CA THR A 188 6.01 -8.13 -12.68
C THR A 188 5.37 -8.58 -13.99
N LYS A 189 4.87 -9.81 -14.02
CA LYS A 189 4.13 -10.32 -15.18
C LYS A 189 2.88 -9.48 -15.49
N PHE A 190 2.32 -8.82 -14.50
CA PHE A 190 1.19 -7.92 -14.65
C PHE A 190 1.56 -6.66 -15.45
N VAL A 191 2.68 -6.02 -15.12
CA VAL A 191 3.16 -4.81 -15.81
C VAL A 191 3.74 -5.13 -17.19
N ALA A 192 4.17 -6.36 -17.41
CA ALA A 192 4.79 -6.80 -18.69
C ALA A 192 3.77 -7.18 -19.78
N GLN A 193 2.45 -7.21 -19.50
CA GLN A 193 1.41 -7.50 -20.48
C GLN A 193 1.20 -6.33 -21.45
#